data_0f57b591109845cab7ada06ef47a5529
#
_entry.id   0f57b591109845cab7ada06ef47a5529
#
_cell.length_a   1.000
_cell.length_b   1.000
_cell.length_c   1.000
_cell.angle_alpha   90.00
_cell.angle_beta   90.00
_cell.angle_gamma   90.00
#
_symmetry.space_group_name_H-M   'P 1'
#
loop_
_entity.id
_entity.type
_entity.pdbx_description
1 polymer ?
#
loop_
_entity_poly.entity_id
_entity_poly.type
_entity_poly.pdbx_seq_one_letter_code
_entity_poly.pdbx_strand_id
1 'polypeptide(L)'
;MEIEKIIEDTVNQTVMKLKIAGLMRDDRKSAFQKTEELLRNYNSLTLSDEPKTKVLLTKMNEALGTIKDDIYFDIIPMVYFRNETRENVADYFNTTVTTISRNKTRLVNR
;
A
#
# COMPACT_ATOMS: atom_id res chain seq x y z
N MET A 1 -16.82 -23.49 10.48
CA MET A 1 -16.38 -22.14 10.86
C MET A 1 -14.88 -21.97 10.70
N GLU A 2 -14.04 -22.67 11.45
CA GLU A 2 -12.59 -22.54 11.29
C GLU A 2 -12.10 -23.06 9.94
N ILE A 3 -12.69 -24.14 9.42
CA ILE A 3 -12.33 -24.71 8.12
C ILE A 3 -12.72 -23.73 7.00
N GLU A 4 -13.89 -23.12 7.09
CA GLU A 4 -14.34 -22.11 6.10
C GLU A 4 -13.40 -20.91 6.06
N LYS A 5 -12.98 -20.44 7.23
CA LYS A 5 -12.03 -19.33 7.34
C LYS A 5 -10.67 -19.68 6.74
N ILE A 6 -10.16 -20.89 6.98
CA ILE A 6 -8.90 -21.38 6.42
C ILE A 6 -8.99 -21.43 4.89
N ILE A 7 -10.09 -21.93 4.34
CA ILE A 7 -10.31 -21.98 2.89
C ILE A 7 -10.38 -20.56 2.31
N GLU A 8 -11.12 -19.67 2.95
CA GLU A 8 -11.21 -18.27 2.54
C GLU A 8 -9.84 -17.57 2.54
N ASP A 9 -9.06 -17.73 3.60
CA ASP A 9 -7.72 -17.16 3.71
C ASP A 9 -6.79 -17.72 2.61
N THR A 10 -6.87 -19.02 2.31
CA THR A 10 -6.07 -19.63 1.24
C THR A 10 -6.45 -19.07 -0.12
N VAL A 11 -7.73 -18.92 -0.41
CA VAL A 11 -8.21 -18.33 -1.67
C VAL A 11 -7.74 -16.89 -1.77
N ASN A 12 -7.86 -16.10 -0.70
CA ASN A 12 -7.44 -14.69 -0.68
C ASN A 12 -5.93 -14.57 -0.93
N GLN A 13 -5.12 -15.43 -0.35
CA GLN A 13 -3.67 -15.45 -0.58
C GLN A 13 -3.33 -15.78 -2.04
N THR A 14 -4.03 -16.75 -2.63
CA THR A 14 -3.85 -17.12 -4.04
C THR A 14 -4.21 -15.97 -4.96
N VAL A 15 -5.34 -15.30 -4.72
CA VAL A 15 -5.78 -14.13 -5.50
C VAL A 15 -4.75 -13.01 -5.38
N MET A 16 -4.25 -12.75 -4.17
CA MET A 16 -3.24 -11.72 -3.94
C MET A 16 -1.95 -12.02 -4.69
N LYS A 17 -1.49 -13.27 -4.65
CA LYS A 17 -0.29 -13.70 -5.39
C LYS A 17 -0.42 -13.46 -6.89
N LEU A 18 -1.59 -13.78 -7.47
CA LEU A 18 -1.86 -13.56 -8.88
C LEU A 18 -1.91 -12.06 -9.23
N LYS A 19 -2.51 -11.25 -8.37
CA LYS A 19 -2.55 -9.79 -8.55
C LYS A 19 -1.15 -9.19 -8.55
N ILE A 20 -0.29 -9.59 -7.62
CA ILE A 20 1.09 -9.08 -7.54
C ILE A 20 1.87 -9.49 -8.79
N ALA A 21 1.76 -10.75 -9.23
CA ALA A 21 2.44 -11.22 -10.44
C ALA A 21 1.97 -10.45 -11.68
N GLY A 22 0.66 -10.22 -11.81
CA GLY A 22 0.10 -9.42 -12.90
C GLY A 22 0.56 -7.97 -12.86
N LEU A 23 0.59 -7.37 -11.68
CA LEU A 23 1.05 -5.99 -11.48
C LEU A 23 2.50 -5.81 -11.92
N MET A 24 3.39 -6.73 -11.51
CA MET A 24 4.81 -6.65 -11.83
C MET A 24 5.10 -6.84 -13.32
N ARG A 25 4.22 -7.52 -14.05
CA ARG A 25 4.35 -7.78 -15.48
C ARG A 25 3.63 -6.77 -16.36
N ASP A 26 2.81 -5.90 -15.77
CA ASP A 26 1.99 -4.96 -16.53
C ASP A 26 2.79 -3.73 -16.93
N ASP A 27 3.30 -3.74 -18.16
CA ASP A 27 4.09 -2.63 -18.71
C ASP A 27 3.26 -1.36 -18.99
N ARG A 28 1.92 -1.46 -18.97
CA ARG A 28 1.03 -0.31 -19.16
C ARG A 28 0.97 0.60 -17.95
N LYS A 29 1.33 0.09 -16.77
CA LYS A 29 1.33 0.86 -15.54
C LYS A 29 2.70 1.47 -15.29
N SER A 30 2.70 2.75 -14.90
CA SER A 30 3.92 3.43 -14.47
C SER A 30 4.44 2.88 -13.14
N ALA A 31 5.71 3.17 -12.83
CA ALA A 31 6.27 2.82 -11.52
C ALA A 31 5.46 3.43 -10.37
N PHE A 32 4.95 4.66 -10.54
CA PHE A 32 4.08 5.31 -9.57
C PHE A 32 2.80 4.50 -9.33
N GLN A 33 2.13 4.10 -10.41
CA GLN A 33 0.88 3.32 -10.31
C GLN A 33 1.11 1.97 -9.63
N LYS A 34 2.21 1.28 -9.98
CA LYS A 34 2.57 0.01 -9.35
C LYS A 34 2.83 0.18 -7.85
N THR A 35 3.51 1.24 -7.46
CA THR A 35 3.77 1.55 -6.04
C THR A 35 2.46 1.82 -5.30
N GLU A 36 1.56 2.60 -5.88
CA GLU A 36 0.25 2.85 -5.27
C GLU A 36 -0.55 1.56 -5.06
N GLU A 37 -0.55 0.67 -6.05
CA GLU A 37 -1.23 -0.62 -5.94
C GLU A 37 -0.65 -1.48 -4.82
N LEU A 38 0.66 -1.53 -4.68
CA LEU A 38 1.32 -2.24 -3.58
C LEU A 38 0.94 -1.66 -2.22
N LEU A 39 0.91 -0.35 -2.09
CA LEU A 39 0.52 0.31 -0.85
C LEU A 39 -0.94 0.02 -0.49
N ARG A 40 -1.85 0.05 -1.46
CA ARG A 40 -3.26 -0.28 -1.22
C ARG A 40 -3.46 -1.72 -0.75
N ASN A 41 -2.61 -2.63 -1.18
CA ASN A 41 -2.67 -4.04 -0.80
C ASN A 41 -1.80 -4.40 0.41
N TYR A 42 -1.15 -3.42 1.04
CA TYR A 42 -0.20 -3.65 2.13
C TYR A 42 -0.79 -4.50 3.26
N ASN A 43 -1.99 -4.15 3.73
CA ASN A 43 -2.63 -4.88 4.84
C ASN A 43 -2.90 -6.35 4.47
N SER A 44 -3.29 -6.62 3.22
CA SER A 44 -3.50 -7.98 2.74
C SER A 44 -2.18 -8.75 2.62
N LEU A 45 -1.12 -8.06 2.21
CA LEU A 45 0.22 -8.65 2.10
C LEU A 45 0.77 -9.09 3.45
N THR A 46 0.47 -8.38 4.52
CA THR A 46 0.93 -8.73 5.88
C THR A 46 0.35 -10.06 6.37
N LEU A 47 -0.76 -10.51 5.80
CA LEU A 47 -1.40 -11.78 6.15
C LEU A 47 -0.83 -12.97 5.41
N SER A 48 0.04 -12.76 4.42
CA SER A 48 0.60 -13.83 3.59
C SER A 48 1.83 -14.46 4.24
N ASP A 49 1.91 -15.81 4.16
CA ASP A 49 3.10 -16.57 4.57
C ASP A 49 4.03 -16.88 3.40
N GLU A 50 3.70 -16.42 2.20
CA GLU A 50 4.51 -16.64 1.00
C GLU A 50 5.89 -15.98 1.15
N PRO A 51 7.01 -16.71 0.97
CA PRO A 51 8.35 -16.12 1.13
C PRO A 51 8.62 -14.92 0.21
N LYS A 52 8.14 -14.97 -1.03
CA LYS A 52 8.30 -13.83 -1.97
C LYS A 52 7.55 -12.59 -1.50
N THR A 53 6.36 -12.78 -0.92
CA THR A 53 5.57 -11.68 -0.36
C THR A 53 6.26 -11.08 0.86
N LYS A 54 6.86 -11.91 1.71
CA LYS A 54 7.64 -11.43 2.88
C LYS A 54 8.83 -10.60 2.45
N VAL A 55 9.54 -10.99 1.40
CA VAL A 55 10.65 -10.22 0.84
C VAL A 55 10.16 -8.87 0.32
N LEU A 56 9.03 -8.86 -0.39
CA LEU A 56 8.41 -7.63 -0.88
C LEU A 56 8.02 -6.70 0.28
N LEU A 57 7.40 -7.23 1.32
CA LEU A 57 7.04 -6.45 2.51
C LEU A 57 8.27 -5.84 3.20
N THR A 58 9.35 -6.60 3.29
CA THR A 58 10.61 -6.10 3.87
C THR A 58 11.11 -4.89 3.08
N LYS A 59 11.11 -4.99 1.75
CA LYS A 59 11.50 -3.88 0.87
C LYS A 59 10.57 -2.68 1.00
N MET A 60 9.26 -2.91 1.09
CA MET A 60 8.28 -1.85 1.30
C MET A 60 8.51 -1.14 2.64
N ASN A 61 8.73 -1.89 3.71
CA ASN A 61 8.99 -1.34 5.04
C ASN A 61 10.31 -0.55 5.08
N GLU A 62 11.34 -1.01 4.40
CA GLU A 62 12.60 -0.28 4.26
C GLU A 62 12.38 1.05 3.54
N ALA A 63 11.64 1.03 2.43
CA ALA A 63 11.32 2.25 1.68
C ALA A 63 10.50 3.23 2.53
N LEU A 64 9.49 2.75 3.25
CA LEU A 64 8.70 3.58 4.17
C LEU A 64 9.58 4.17 5.28
N GLY A 65 10.55 3.40 5.77
CA GLY A 65 11.50 3.86 6.77
C GLY A 65 12.34 5.04 6.31
N THR A 66 12.62 5.16 4.99
CA THR A 66 13.41 6.27 4.45
C THR A 66 12.65 7.59 4.45
N ILE A 67 11.33 7.57 4.49
CA ILE A 67 10.48 8.76 4.43
C ILE A 67 9.72 9.04 5.74
N LYS A 68 9.88 8.21 6.75
CA LYS A 68 9.09 8.31 8.00
C LYS A 68 9.30 9.61 8.77
N ASP A 69 10.41 10.29 8.56
CA ASP A 69 10.72 11.57 9.20
C ASP A 69 10.13 12.77 8.47
N ASP A 70 9.51 12.55 7.30
CA ASP A 70 8.84 13.61 6.57
C ASP A 70 7.57 14.04 7.32
N ILE A 71 7.32 15.35 7.41
CA ILE A 71 6.16 15.89 8.13
C ILE A 71 4.83 15.43 7.53
N TYR A 72 4.82 15.01 6.27
CA TYR A 72 3.64 14.51 5.57
C TYR A 72 3.61 12.99 5.47
N PHE A 73 4.51 12.28 6.14
CA PHE A 73 4.58 10.82 6.07
C PHE A 73 3.24 10.14 6.38
N ASP A 74 2.49 10.65 7.37
CA ASP A 74 1.22 10.04 7.80
C ASP A 74 0.17 10.00 6.68
N ILE A 75 0.34 10.75 5.59
CA ILE A 75 -0.51 10.65 4.41
C ILE A 75 -0.54 9.20 3.90
N ILE A 76 0.60 8.53 3.88
CA ILE A 76 0.72 7.17 3.35
C ILE A 76 -0.16 6.18 4.13
N PRO A 77 -0.01 5.99 5.46
CA PRO A 77 -0.90 5.08 6.18
C PRO A 77 -2.36 5.54 6.19
N MET A 78 -2.63 6.83 6.22
CA MET A 78 -4.01 7.35 6.23
C MET A 78 -4.73 7.03 4.93
N VAL A 79 -4.11 7.27 3.79
CA VAL A 79 -4.72 7.06 2.47
C VAL A 79 -4.75 5.59 2.08
N TYR A 80 -3.63 4.89 2.22
CA TYR A 80 -3.47 3.55 1.66
C TYR A 80 -3.81 2.43 2.63
N PHE A 81 -3.57 2.61 3.93
CA PHE A 81 -3.78 1.55 4.93
C PHE A 81 -5.12 1.68 5.64
N ARG A 82 -5.59 2.91 5.87
CA ARG A 82 -6.86 3.20 6.57
C ARG A 82 -7.97 3.63 5.63
N ASN A 83 -7.67 3.85 4.34
CA ASN A 83 -8.63 4.29 3.32
C ASN A 83 -9.36 5.59 3.70
N GLU A 84 -8.69 6.52 4.35
CA GLU A 84 -9.29 7.80 4.71
C GLU A 84 -9.47 8.68 3.47
N THR A 85 -10.51 9.52 3.50
CA THR A 85 -10.76 10.48 2.42
C THR A 85 -9.68 11.58 2.40
N ARG A 86 -9.48 12.18 1.22
CA ARG A 86 -8.53 13.30 1.09
C ARG A 86 -8.90 14.46 1.99
N GLU A 87 -10.20 14.73 2.15
CA GLU A 87 -10.73 15.75 3.03
C GLU A 87 -10.36 15.50 4.49
N ASN A 88 -10.52 14.27 4.97
CA ASN A 88 -10.13 13.90 6.33
C ASN A 88 -8.62 14.05 6.55
N VAL A 89 -7.82 13.66 5.57
CA VAL A 89 -6.36 13.81 5.64
C VAL A 89 -5.98 15.28 5.64
N ALA A 90 -6.61 16.10 4.80
CA ALA A 90 -6.38 17.54 4.78
C ALA A 90 -6.72 18.19 6.13
N ASP A 91 -7.83 17.79 6.75
CA ASP A 91 -8.21 18.26 8.08
C ASP A 91 -7.19 17.87 9.14
N TYR A 92 -6.69 16.63 9.11
CA TYR A 92 -5.66 16.17 10.02
C TYR A 92 -4.40 17.04 9.96
N PHE A 93 -3.95 17.41 8.75
CA PHE A 93 -2.78 18.25 8.54
C PHE A 93 -3.10 19.75 8.57
N ASN A 94 -4.36 20.12 8.75
CA ASN A 94 -4.82 21.51 8.76
C ASN A 94 -4.39 22.25 7.48
N THR A 95 -4.64 21.63 6.31
CA THR A 95 -4.24 22.15 5.01
C THR A 95 -5.30 21.85 3.94
N THR A 96 -4.98 22.03 2.67
CA THR A 96 -5.90 21.81 1.54
C THR A 96 -5.71 20.42 0.92
N VAL A 97 -6.76 19.92 0.26
CA VAL A 97 -6.70 18.65 -0.51
C VAL A 97 -5.61 18.70 -1.58
N THR A 98 -5.40 19.86 -2.23
CA THR A 98 -4.35 20.03 -3.24
C THR A 98 -2.96 19.79 -2.64
N THR A 99 -2.69 20.33 -1.46
CA THR A 99 -1.42 20.13 -0.75
C THR A 99 -1.22 18.66 -0.40
N ILE A 100 -2.25 17.98 0.06
CA ILE A 100 -2.21 16.54 0.37
C ILE A 100 -1.88 15.74 -0.90
N SER A 101 -2.55 16.00 -2.01
CA SER A 101 -2.32 15.28 -3.27
C SER A 101 -0.90 15.47 -3.79
N ARG A 102 -0.35 16.69 -3.70
CA ARG A 102 1.04 16.97 -4.10
C ARG A 102 2.04 16.22 -3.25
N ASN A 103 1.89 16.24 -1.94
CA ASN A 103 2.81 15.56 -1.03
C ASN A 103 2.69 14.04 -1.11
N LYS A 104 1.48 13.52 -1.31
CA LYS A 104 1.25 12.10 -1.56
C LYS A 104 2.06 11.65 -2.80
N THR A 105 1.93 12.36 -3.90
CA THR A 105 2.67 12.05 -5.14
C THR A 105 4.18 12.11 -4.92
N ARG A 106 4.66 13.12 -4.23
CA ARG A 106 6.08 13.26 -3.89
C ARG A 106 6.60 12.09 -3.07
N LEU A 107 5.87 11.67 -2.04
CA LEU A 107 6.28 10.58 -1.15
C LEU A 107 6.26 9.23 -1.86
N VAL A 108 5.25 8.96 -2.69
CA VAL A 108 5.15 7.70 -3.44
C VAL A 108 6.27 7.56 -4.46
N ASN A 109 6.77 8.67 -5.02
CA ASN A 109 7.87 8.66 -6.00
C ASN A 109 9.27 8.56 -5.38
N ARG A 110 9.40 8.48 -4.06
CA ARG A 110 10.71 8.41 -3.40
C ARG A 110 11.23 7.01 -3.14
#